data_f3f2a244af498e8559dba652d5082fe9
#
_entry.id   f3f2a244af498e8559dba652d5082fe9
#
_cell.length_a   1.000
_cell.length_b   1.000
_cell.length_c   1.000
_cell.angle_alpha   90.00
_cell.angle_beta   90.00
_cell.angle_gamma   90.00
#
_symmetry.space_group_name_H-M   'P 1'
#
loop_
_entity.id
_entity.type
_entity.pdbx_description
1 polymer ?
#
loop_
_entity_poly.entity_id
_entity_poly.type
_entity_poly.pdbx_seq_one_letter_code
_entity_poly.pdbx_strand_id
1 'polypeptide(L)'
;MSSDPYALAEEAAAALRDRFSVDAVDLAFVLGSGWSAAADDLGEVTGRCQLADLPGFAEPTVVGHGGELRVVRTATGKTAALFTGRTHYYEGRGVPQVVHGVRTAAAAGARTLVLTNGCGGLNPAWAPGTPVLIRDHLNLTGATPLVGARFVDLNDAYAARLRDLARTVDPGLPEGVYVQFSGPSYETPAEVRMAGVLGGDLVGMSTALETIAAREAGLEVLGISLVTNLAAGISPTPLHHAEVLEAGRAAVPKLRRLLAGLGAVL
;
A
#
# COMPACT_ATOMS: atom_id res chain seq x y z
N MET A 1 -0.30 4.41 27.12
CA MET A 1 -0.33 3.64 25.86
C MET A 1 0.89 2.71 25.88
N SER A 2 0.74 1.49 25.41
CA SER A 2 1.86 0.53 25.35
C SER A 2 2.98 1.09 24.50
N SER A 3 4.23 0.94 24.93
CA SER A 3 5.42 1.25 24.10
C SER A 3 5.74 0.11 23.13
N ASP A 4 5.11 -1.06 23.30
CA ASP A 4 5.23 -2.21 22.41
C ASP A 4 4.33 -2.01 21.17
N PRO A 5 4.91 -1.91 19.95
CA PRO A 5 4.13 -1.68 18.75
C PRO A 5 3.18 -2.83 18.39
N TYR A 6 3.44 -4.04 18.88
CA TYR A 6 2.54 -5.20 18.67
C TYR A 6 1.32 -5.10 19.58
N ALA A 7 1.53 -4.83 20.88
CA ALA A 7 0.42 -4.65 21.82
C ALA A 7 -0.48 -3.47 21.41
N LEU A 8 0.11 -2.37 20.92
CA LEU A 8 -0.65 -1.24 20.44
C LEU A 8 -1.51 -1.59 19.20
N ALA A 9 -1.01 -2.45 18.32
CA ALA A 9 -1.76 -2.94 17.17
C ALA A 9 -2.93 -3.85 17.59
N GLU A 10 -2.75 -4.68 18.62
CA GLU A 10 -3.83 -5.48 19.21
C GLU A 10 -4.92 -4.61 19.83
N GLU A 11 -4.54 -3.54 20.56
CA GLU A 11 -5.49 -2.58 21.11
C GLU A 11 -6.31 -1.91 19.98
N ALA A 12 -5.65 -1.49 18.89
CA ALA A 12 -6.30 -0.92 17.72
C ALA A 12 -7.24 -1.90 17.02
N ALA A 13 -6.81 -3.16 16.87
CA ALA A 13 -7.61 -4.22 16.26
C ALA A 13 -8.86 -4.54 17.10
N ALA A 14 -8.74 -4.59 18.43
CA ALA A 14 -9.88 -4.76 19.31
C ALA A 14 -10.88 -3.60 19.17
N ALA A 15 -10.40 -2.35 19.21
CA ALA A 15 -11.22 -1.16 19.04
C ALA A 15 -11.92 -1.13 17.66
N LEU A 16 -11.26 -1.61 16.59
CA LEU A 16 -11.84 -1.75 15.26
C LEU A 16 -12.98 -2.76 15.28
N ARG A 17 -12.75 -3.97 15.81
CA ARG A 17 -13.77 -5.03 15.87
C ARG A 17 -14.98 -4.60 16.67
N ASP A 18 -14.77 -4.00 17.84
CA ASP A 18 -15.85 -3.52 18.72
C ASP A 18 -16.66 -2.41 18.04
N ARG A 19 -15.98 -1.42 17.46
CA ARG A 19 -16.63 -0.26 16.82
C ARG A 19 -17.54 -0.64 15.66
N PHE A 20 -17.15 -1.65 14.87
CA PHE A 20 -17.89 -2.07 13.68
C PHE A 20 -18.68 -3.37 13.88
N SER A 21 -18.66 -3.94 15.08
CA SER A 21 -19.35 -5.19 15.43
C SER A 21 -19.00 -6.32 14.45
N VAL A 22 -17.68 -6.49 14.18
CA VAL A 22 -17.15 -7.56 13.34
C VAL A 22 -16.27 -8.49 14.16
N ASP A 23 -16.39 -9.80 13.95
CA ASP A 23 -15.57 -10.78 14.65
C ASP A 23 -14.13 -10.76 14.16
N ALA A 24 -13.96 -10.60 12.84
CA ALA A 24 -12.66 -10.53 12.18
C ALA A 24 -12.74 -9.73 10.87
N VAL A 25 -11.56 -9.33 10.40
CA VAL A 25 -11.33 -8.80 9.06
C VAL A 25 -10.67 -9.90 8.21
N ASP A 26 -11.19 -10.18 7.02
CA ASP A 26 -10.61 -11.18 6.11
C ASP A 26 -9.52 -10.58 5.22
N LEU A 27 -9.78 -9.36 4.73
CA LEU A 27 -8.96 -8.64 3.77
C LEU A 27 -8.60 -7.25 4.30
N ALA A 28 -7.40 -6.78 3.99
CA ALA A 28 -7.03 -5.40 4.26
C ALA A 28 -6.48 -4.72 3.00
N PHE A 29 -6.80 -3.44 2.83
CA PHE A 29 -6.30 -2.60 1.75
C PHE A 29 -5.68 -1.35 2.35
N VAL A 30 -4.44 -1.03 1.95
CA VAL A 30 -3.82 0.26 2.21
C VAL A 30 -3.78 1.04 0.91
N LEU A 31 -4.60 2.09 0.86
CA LEU A 31 -4.83 2.87 -0.35
C LEU A 31 -3.89 4.08 -0.37
N GLY A 32 -2.95 4.07 -1.30
CA GLY A 32 -2.01 5.16 -1.52
C GLY A 32 -2.58 6.28 -2.38
N SER A 33 -1.70 7.20 -2.79
CA SER A 33 -2.03 8.34 -3.65
C SER A 33 -2.73 7.90 -4.93
N GLY A 34 -3.89 8.51 -5.22
CA GLY A 34 -4.71 8.22 -6.41
C GLY A 34 -5.66 7.02 -6.30
N TRP A 35 -5.64 6.26 -5.19
CA TRP A 35 -6.40 5.01 -5.07
C TRP A 35 -7.70 5.13 -4.25
N SER A 36 -7.79 6.08 -3.32
CA SER A 36 -8.93 6.14 -2.37
C SER A 36 -10.28 6.26 -3.07
N ALA A 37 -10.39 7.08 -4.13
CA ALA A 37 -11.61 7.23 -4.92
C ALA A 37 -11.93 5.99 -5.77
N ALA A 38 -10.95 5.12 -6.02
CA ALA A 38 -11.15 3.90 -6.79
C ALA A 38 -11.74 2.76 -5.95
N ALA A 39 -11.69 2.86 -4.62
CA ALA A 39 -12.19 1.82 -3.73
C ALA A 39 -13.71 1.88 -3.44
N ASP A 40 -14.42 2.87 -3.97
CA ASP A 40 -15.84 3.04 -3.71
C ASP A 40 -16.69 1.86 -4.24
N ASP A 41 -16.19 1.15 -5.27
CA ASP A 41 -16.89 0.01 -5.88
C ASP A 41 -16.40 -1.36 -5.36
N LEU A 42 -15.54 -1.39 -4.33
CA LEU A 42 -15.01 -2.65 -3.78
C LEU A 42 -16.08 -3.49 -3.07
N GLY A 43 -17.12 -2.85 -2.57
CA GLY A 43 -18.24 -3.50 -1.89
C GLY A 43 -19.11 -2.51 -1.12
N GLU A 44 -20.05 -3.03 -0.33
CA GLU A 44 -20.92 -2.22 0.53
C GLU A 44 -20.15 -1.72 1.75
N VAL A 45 -20.13 -0.40 1.94
CA VAL A 45 -19.52 0.21 3.14
C VAL A 45 -20.45 0.01 4.33
N THR A 46 -20.04 -0.80 5.30
CA THR A 46 -20.78 -1.12 6.52
C THR A 46 -20.41 -0.21 7.68
N GLY A 47 -19.27 0.49 7.61
CA GLY A 47 -18.84 1.42 8.65
C GLY A 47 -17.66 2.29 8.25
N ARG A 48 -17.50 3.42 8.96
CA ARG A 48 -16.41 4.40 8.76
C ARG A 48 -15.98 5.02 10.08
N CYS A 49 -14.70 5.34 10.21
CA CYS A 49 -14.17 6.20 11.28
C CYS A 49 -12.89 6.91 10.81
N GLN A 50 -12.47 7.95 11.54
CA GLN A 50 -11.14 8.49 11.35
C GLN A 50 -10.12 7.50 11.91
N LEU A 51 -8.98 7.33 11.23
CA LEU A 51 -7.90 6.48 11.74
C LEU A 51 -7.41 6.98 13.11
N ALA A 52 -7.33 8.29 13.30
CA ALA A 52 -6.92 8.90 14.57
C ALA A 52 -7.86 8.58 15.76
N ASP A 53 -9.09 8.08 15.50
CA ASP A 53 -9.99 7.60 16.55
C ASP A 53 -9.56 6.23 17.11
N LEU A 54 -8.65 5.53 16.44
CA LEU A 54 -8.17 4.22 16.85
C LEU A 54 -6.83 4.33 17.59
N PRO A 55 -6.58 3.46 18.60
CA PRO A 55 -5.32 3.46 19.34
C PRO A 55 -4.09 3.45 18.42
N GLY A 56 -3.12 4.29 18.69
CA GLY A 56 -1.83 4.33 18.01
C GLY A 56 -1.81 4.96 16.63
N PHE A 57 -2.95 5.28 16.03
CA PHE A 57 -2.99 6.04 14.79
C PHE A 57 -2.83 7.54 15.06
N ALA A 58 -2.16 8.23 14.15
CA ALA A 58 -1.94 9.65 14.22
C ALA A 58 -2.74 10.38 13.13
N GLU A 59 -3.03 11.66 13.35
CA GLU A 59 -3.60 12.54 12.33
C GLU A 59 -2.71 12.55 11.07
N PRO A 60 -3.30 12.48 9.85
CA PRO A 60 -2.55 12.56 8.60
C PRO A 60 -1.87 13.93 8.47
N THR A 61 -0.62 13.95 8.02
CA THR A 61 0.14 15.19 7.78
C THR A 61 0.22 15.55 6.30
N VAL A 62 -0.05 14.58 5.42
CA VAL A 62 0.05 14.75 3.96
C VAL A 62 -1.34 15.07 3.38
N VAL A 63 -1.43 16.19 2.67
CA VAL A 63 -2.67 16.61 1.98
C VAL A 63 -3.07 15.55 0.94
N GLY A 64 -4.33 15.13 0.98
CA GLY A 64 -4.87 14.09 0.07
C GLY A 64 -4.77 12.66 0.61
N HIS A 65 -4.17 12.45 1.78
CA HIS A 65 -4.25 11.20 2.52
C HIS A 65 -5.43 11.26 3.48
N GLY A 66 -6.50 10.52 3.14
CA GLY A 66 -7.82 10.68 3.77
C GLY A 66 -7.90 10.35 5.26
N GLY A 67 -6.96 9.60 5.83
CA GLY A 67 -6.97 9.27 7.26
C GLY A 67 -8.22 8.55 7.76
N GLU A 68 -9.03 7.97 6.86
CA GLU A 68 -10.26 7.26 7.16
C GLU A 68 -10.04 5.75 7.10
N LEU A 69 -10.65 5.02 8.03
CA LEU A 69 -10.87 3.58 7.93
C LEU A 69 -12.29 3.34 7.45
N ARG A 70 -12.45 2.50 6.43
CA ARG A 70 -13.74 1.98 5.99
C ARG A 70 -13.78 0.47 6.20
N VAL A 71 -14.87 -0.04 6.72
CA VAL A 71 -15.17 -1.47 6.72
C VAL A 71 -16.18 -1.73 5.62
N VAL A 72 -15.87 -2.72 4.79
CA VAL A 72 -16.62 -3.01 3.56
C VAL A 72 -16.98 -4.49 3.53
N ARG A 73 -18.20 -4.80 3.12
CA ARG A 73 -18.62 -6.16 2.75
C ARG A 73 -18.42 -6.35 1.26
N THR A 74 -17.49 -7.24 0.88
CA THR A 74 -17.22 -7.55 -0.54
C THR A 74 -18.36 -8.38 -1.16
N ALA A 75 -18.36 -8.49 -2.49
CA ALA A 75 -19.33 -9.33 -3.21
C ALA A 75 -19.26 -10.82 -2.81
N THR A 76 -18.11 -11.29 -2.31
CA THR A 76 -17.93 -12.65 -1.78
C THR A 76 -18.36 -12.81 -0.33
N GLY A 77 -18.89 -11.76 0.30
CA GLY A 77 -19.33 -11.75 1.69
C GLY A 77 -18.18 -11.59 2.70
N LYS A 78 -16.94 -11.38 2.26
CA LYS A 78 -15.79 -11.14 3.14
C LYS A 78 -15.84 -9.73 3.72
N THR A 79 -15.31 -9.58 4.95
CA THR A 79 -15.11 -8.29 5.60
C THR A 79 -13.74 -7.73 5.21
N ALA A 80 -13.72 -6.54 4.61
CA ALA A 80 -12.49 -5.85 4.22
C ALA A 80 -12.30 -4.56 5.00
N ALA A 81 -11.09 -4.30 5.52
CA ALA A 81 -10.69 -3.04 6.13
C ALA A 81 -9.89 -2.22 5.11
N LEU A 82 -10.35 -1.01 4.80
CA LEU A 82 -9.72 -0.09 3.85
C LEU A 82 -9.13 1.09 4.61
N PHE A 83 -7.82 1.14 4.69
CA PHE A 83 -7.06 2.29 5.19
C PHE A 83 -6.87 3.28 4.05
N THR A 84 -7.59 4.42 4.07
CA THR A 84 -7.58 5.41 2.97
C THR A 84 -6.44 6.41 3.10
N GLY A 85 -5.24 5.90 3.30
CA GLY A 85 -4.00 6.65 3.49
C GLY A 85 -3.00 5.83 4.27
N ARG A 86 -1.81 6.39 4.44
CA ARG A 86 -0.72 5.78 5.21
C ARG A 86 0.18 6.85 5.82
N THR A 87 0.95 6.44 6.83
CA THR A 87 2.09 7.20 7.33
C THR A 87 3.32 6.84 6.50
N HIS A 88 4.05 7.84 6.01
CA HIS A 88 5.30 7.60 5.29
C HIS A 88 6.52 7.71 6.22
N TYR A 89 7.59 7.03 5.83
CA TYR A 89 8.82 7.04 6.61
C TYR A 89 9.42 8.45 6.74
N TYR A 90 9.31 9.29 5.70
CA TYR A 90 9.78 10.68 5.71
C TYR A 90 9.00 11.61 6.66
N GLU A 91 7.86 11.20 7.19
CA GLU A 91 7.11 12.01 8.17
C GLU A 91 7.80 12.05 9.55
N GLY A 92 8.88 11.27 9.75
CA GLY A 92 9.69 11.29 10.96
C GLY A 92 9.03 10.66 12.20
N ARG A 93 7.91 9.96 12.02
CA ARG A 93 7.17 9.31 13.12
C ARG A 93 7.72 7.93 13.50
N GLY A 94 8.78 7.48 12.82
CA GLY A 94 9.40 6.17 13.02
C GLY A 94 8.69 5.02 12.32
N VAL A 95 9.44 3.93 12.08
CA VAL A 95 8.95 2.74 11.37
C VAL A 95 7.73 2.09 12.04
N PRO A 96 7.62 2.01 13.39
CA PRO A 96 6.43 1.45 14.03
C PRO A 96 5.12 2.12 13.58
N GLN A 97 5.12 3.44 13.37
CA GLN A 97 3.95 4.17 12.88
C GLN A 97 3.67 3.90 11.40
N VAL A 98 4.72 3.73 10.58
CA VAL A 98 4.57 3.39 9.15
C VAL A 98 3.82 2.09 8.97
N VAL A 99 4.10 1.09 9.80
CA VAL A 99 3.53 -0.27 9.68
C VAL A 99 2.37 -0.56 10.64
N HIS A 100 1.95 0.45 11.41
CA HIS A 100 0.90 0.26 12.43
C HIS A 100 -0.42 -0.22 11.82
N GLY A 101 -0.86 0.35 10.69
CA GLY A 101 -2.07 -0.08 10.00
C GLY A 101 -2.01 -1.54 9.53
N VAL A 102 -0.85 -1.98 9.04
CA VAL A 102 -0.63 -3.38 8.62
C VAL A 102 -0.70 -4.34 9.81
N ARG A 103 -0.04 -3.99 10.92
CA ARG A 103 -0.10 -4.79 12.16
C ARG A 103 -1.51 -4.84 12.74
N THR A 104 -2.23 -3.71 12.73
CA THR A 104 -3.63 -3.64 13.15
C THR A 104 -4.51 -4.56 12.28
N ALA A 105 -4.33 -4.55 10.97
CA ALA A 105 -5.08 -5.41 10.06
C ALA A 105 -4.82 -6.91 10.35
N ALA A 106 -3.55 -7.28 10.57
CA ALA A 106 -3.17 -8.65 10.94
C ALA A 106 -3.80 -9.07 12.26
N ALA A 107 -3.69 -8.23 13.30
CA ALA A 107 -4.28 -8.47 14.61
C ALA A 107 -5.81 -8.54 14.58
N ALA A 108 -6.45 -7.82 13.63
CA ALA A 108 -7.88 -7.90 13.39
C ALA A 108 -8.33 -9.17 12.64
N GLY A 109 -7.37 -10.00 12.18
CA GLY A 109 -7.64 -11.31 11.57
C GLY A 109 -7.38 -11.40 10.07
N ALA A 110 -6.94 -10.31 9.41
CA ALA A 110 -6.67 -10.31 7.98
C ALA A 110 -5.67 -11.41 7.59
N ARG A 111 -5.89 -12.02 6.45
CA ARG A 111 -4.99 -13.00 5.84
C ARG A 111 -4.37 -12.49 4.55
N THR A 112 -5.03 -11.56 3.89
CA THR A 112 -4.57 -10.95 2.65
C THR A 112 -4.50 -9.45 2.81
N LEU A 113 -3.38 -8.86 2.40
CA LEU A 113 -3.14 -7.42 2.37
C LEU A 113 -2.91 -6.96 0.93
N VAL A 114 -3.68 -5.98 0.49
CA VAL A 114 -3.45 -5.27 -0.77
C VAL A 114 -2.82 -3.92 -0.46
N LEU A 115 -1.58 -3.73 -0.92
CA LEU A 115 -0.85 -2.47 -0.80
C LEU A 115 -0.88 -1.74 -2.14
N THR A 116 -1.35 -0.50 -2.15
CA THR A 116 -1.33 0.34 -3.35
C THR A 116 -0.49 1.59 -3.13
N ASN A 117 0.10 2.12 -4.19
CA ASN A 117 0.88 3.35 -4.15
C ASN A 117 0.84 4.08 -5.50
N GLY A 118 1.31 5.33 -5.53
CA GLY A 118 1.76 6.03 -6.73
C GLY A 118 3.27 5.95 -6.80
N CYS A 119 3.84 5.85 -8.01
CA CYS A 119 5.28 5.68 -8.22
C CYS A 119 5.77 6.37 -9.49
N GLY A 120 7.08 6.62 -9.56
CA GLY A 120 7.80 6.91 -10.78
C GLY A 120 8.14 5.63 -11.53
N GLY A 121 7.82 5.58 -12.83
CA GLY A 121 8.16 4.45 -13.70
C GLY A 121 9.56 4.62 -14.31
N LEU A 122 10.38 3.56 -14.29
CA LEU A 122 11.65 3.50 -15.00
C LEU A 122 11.48 2.93 -16.42
N ASN A 123 10.47 2.10 -16.63
CA ASN A 123 10.17 1.54 -17.95
C ASN A 123 9.37 2.54 -18.78
N PRO A 124 9.92 3.09 -19.89
CA PRO A 124 9.23 4.09 -20.71
C PRO A 124 7.97 3.55 -21.42
N ALA A 125 7.80 2.23 -21.50
CA ALA A 125 6.58 1.62 -22.04
C ALA A 125 5.38 1.71 -21.09
N TRP A 126 5.59 2.04 -19.83
CA TRP A 126 4.53 2.19 -18.84
C TRP A 126 4.14 3.66 -18.69
N ALA A 127 3.19 4.09 -19.50
CA ALA A 127 2.69 5.46 -19.46
C ALA A 127 2.04 5.80 -18.09
N PRO A 128 2.00 7.08 -17.70
CA PRO A 128 1.20 7.51 -16.56
C PRO A 128 -0.24 6.98 -16.63
N GLY A 129 -0.76 6.47 -15.51
CA GLY A 129 -2.04 5.77 -15.44
C GLY A 129 -1.95 4.25 -15.60
N THR A 130 -0.75 3.68 -15.78
CA THR A 130 -0.55 2.23 -15.85
C THR A 130 -0.46 1.63 -14.45
N PRO A 131 -1.37 0.72 -14.04
CA PRO A 131 -1.17 -0.10 -12.85
C PRO A 131 -0.18 -1.22 -13.15
N VAL A 132 0.75 -1.46 -12.22
CA VAL A 132 1.82 -2.46 -12.32
C VAL A 132 1.80 -3.31 -11.06
N LEU A 133 1.78 -4.63 -11.20
CA LEU A 133 1.94 -5.56 -10.09
C LEU A 133 3.37 -5.51 -9.56
N ILE A 134 3.53 -5.42 -8.25
CA ILE A 134 4.84 -5.53 -7.62
C ILE A 134 5.14 -7.02 -7.44
N ARG A 135 6.22 -7.49 -8.08
CA ARG A 135 6.68 -8.88 -7.92
C ARG A 135 7.77 -9.03 -6.86
N ASP A 136 8.51 -7.95 -6.59
CA ASP A 136 9.60 -7.91 -5.63
C ASP A 136 9.93 -6.46 -5.26
N HIS A 137 10.79 -6.23 -4.25
CA HIS A 137 11.24 -4.89 -3.91
C HIS A 137 12.71 -4.79 -3.55
N LEU A 138 13.25 -3.58 -3.68
CA LEU A 138 14.53 -3.15 -3.12
C LEU A 138 14.23 -2.12 -2.02
N ASN A 139 14.56 -2.45 -0.77
CA ASN A 139 14.42 -1.52 0.36
C ASN A 139 15.70 -0.69 0.52
N LEU A 140 15.72 0.51 -0.02
CA LEU A 140 16.84 1.45 0.09
C LEU A 140 16.64 2.50 1.21
N THR A 141 15.72 2.26 2.14
CA THR A 141 15.49 3.16 3.28
C THR A 141 16.55 3.02 4.38
N GLY A 142 17.28 1.90 4.42
CA GLY A 142 18.16 1.55 5.54
C GLY A 142 17.41 1.19 6.83
N ALA A 143 16.08 1.05 6.80
CA ALA A 143 15.22 0.78 7.94
C ALA A 143 14.54 -0.61 7.83
N THR A 144 14.09 -1.14 8.97
CA THR A 144 13.30 -2.36 9.05
C THR A 144 12.19 -2.21 10.10
N PRO A 145 10.99 -2.78 9.88
CA PRO A 145 9.94 -2.83 10.89
C PRO A 145 10.14 -3.90 11.96
N LEU A 146 11.06 -4.84 11.73
CA LEU A 146 11.30 -5.97 12.63
C LEU A 146 11.94 -5.51 13.93
N VAL A 147 11.47 -6.03 15.04
CA VAL A 147 11.98 -5.74 16.40
C VAL A 147 12.68 -6.97 16.94
N GLY A 148 13.97 -6.82 17.30
CA GLY A 148 14.78 -7.92 17.80
C GLY A 148 15.23 -8.90 16.71
N ALA A 149 15.64 -10.11 17.12
CA ALA A 149 16.18 -11.14 16.23
C ALA A 149 15.04 -11.95 15.58
N ARG A 150 14.27 -11.30 14.72
CA ARG A 150 13.21 -11.93 13.93
C ARG A 150 13.67 -12.07 12.48
N PHE A 151 13.67 -13.30 11.99
CA PHE A 151 14.08 -13.63 10.63
C PHE A 151 12.83 -14.00 9.83
N VAL A 152 12.54 -13.25 8.76
CA VAL A 152 11.34 -13.39 7.93
C VAL A 152 11.76 -13.79 6.52
N ASP A 153 11.14 -14.84 5.99
CA ASP A 153 11.32 -15.23 4.60
C ASP A 153 10.56 -14.28 3.67
N LEU A 154 11.29 -13.67 2.73
CA LEU A 154 10.76 -12.74 1.73
C LEU A 154 10.85 -13.28 0.30
N ASN A 155 11.12 -14.58 0.08
CA ASN A 155 11.20 -15.16 -1.27
C ASN A 155 9.90 -14.97 -2.08
N ASP A 156 8.75 -15.03 -1.41
CA ASP A 156 7.43 -14.72 -2.00
C ASP A 156 6.81 -13.54 -1.23
N ALA A 157 7.56 -12.43 -1.12
CA ALA A 157 7.15 -11.24 -0.38
C ALA A 157 5.83 -10.68 -0.93
N TYR A 158 5.66 -10.73 -2.24
CA TYR A 158 4.42 -10.43 -2.96
C TYR A 158 3.90 -11.72 -3.58
N ALA A 159 2.86 -12.29 -2.99
CA ALA A 159 2.40 -13.64 -3.29
C ALA A 159 2.10 -13.86 -4.78
N ALA A 160 2.81 -14.82 -5.41
CA ALA A 160 2.61 -15.16 -6.82
C ALA A 160 1.16 -15.53 -7.10
N ARG A 161 0.53 -16.30 -6.20
CA ARG A 161 -0.89 -16.67 -6.28
C ARG A 161 -1.81 -15.45 -6.39
N LEU A 162 -1.56 -14.38 -5.62
CA LEU A 162 -2.39 -13.18 -5.65
C LEU A 162 -2.17 -12.36 -6.92
N ARG A 163 -0.93 -12.35 -7.46
CA ARG A 163 -0.64 -11.70 -8.73
C ARG A 163 -1.33 -12.43 -9.89
N ASP A 164 -1.37 -13.76 -9.85
CA ASP A 164 -2.11 -14.55 -10.84
C ASP A 164 -3.62 -14.30 -10.75
N LEU A 165 -4.19 -14.21 -9.54
CA LEU A 165 -5.59 -13.80 -9.35
C LEU A 165 -5.85 -12.39 -9.92
N ALA A 166 -4.95 -11.43 -9.68
CA ALA A 166 -5.10 -10.08 -10.25
C ALA A 166 -5.11 -10.09 -11.79
N ARG A 167 -4.36 -10.99 -12.42
CA ARG A 167 -4.39 -11.18 -13.89
C ARG A 167 -5.66 -11.84 -14.40
N THR A 168 -6.41 -12.56 -13.58
CA THR A 168 -7.75 -13.01 -13.97
C THR A 168 -8.71 -11.84 -14.12
N VAL A 169 -8.49 -10.76 -13.38
CA VAL A 169 -9.27 -9.52 -13.45
C VAL A 169 -8.83 -8.63 -14.63
N ASP A 170 -7.52 -8.43 -14.78
CA ASP A 170 -6.92 -7.69 -15.89
C ASP A 170 -5.67 -8.42 -16.40
N PRO A 171 -5.79 -9.22 -17.47
CA PRO A 171 -4.68 -9.98 -18.05
C PRO A 171 -3.54 -9.11 -18.59
N GLY A 172 -3.79 -7.82 -18.79
CA GLY A 172 -2.81 -6.85 -19.28
C GLY A 172 -1.90 -6.25 -18.20
N LEU A 173 -2.04 -6.64 -16.93
CA LEU A 173 -1.22 -6.10 -15.85
C LEU A 173 0.26 -6.50 -15.99
N PRO A 174 1.17 -5.53 -16.19
CA PRO A 174 2.61 -5.79 -16.15
C PRO A 174 3.08 -6.04 -14.73
N GLU A 175 4.28 -6.58 -14.58
CA GLU A 175 4.97 -6.77 -13.29
C GLU A 175 6.31 -6.03 -13.27
N GLY A 176 6.68 -5.53 -12.08
CA GLY A 176 7.96 -4.87 -11.87
C GLY A 176 8.49 -5.00 -10.45
N VAL A 177 9.77 -4.66 -10.30
CA VAL A 177 10.46 -4.53 -9.02
C VAL A 177 10.31 -3.09 -8.51
N TYR A 178 9.79 -2.95 -7.29
CA TYR A 178 9.60 -1.66 -6.66
C TYR A 178 10.81 -1.29 -5.79
N VAL A 179 11.33 -0.08 -5.96
CA VAL A 179 12.43 0.45 -5.15
C VAL A 179 11.87 1.48 -4.17
N GLN A 180 11.99 1.20 -2.87
CA GLN A 180 11.62 2.17 -1.84
C GLN A 180 12.80 3.04 -1.46
N PHE A 181 12.69 4.35 -1.70
CA PHE A 181 13.53 5.40 -1.12
C PHE A 181 12.88 6.01 0.13
N SER A 182 13.69 6.72 0.92
CA SER A 182 13.18 7.35 2.15
C SER A 182 12.28 8.55 1.87
N GLY A 183 12.55 9.34 0.83
CA GLY A 183 11.88 10.63 0.60
C GLY A 183 12.27 11.70 1.66
N PRO A 184 11.59 12.86 1.71
CA PRO A 184 10.49 13.31 0.83
C PRO A 184 10.94 13.92 -0.51
N SER A 185 12.27 14.10 -0.73
CA SER A 185 12.76 14.53 -2.04
C SER A 185 12.50 13.45 -3.10
N TYR A 186 12.10 13.85 -4.29
CA TYR A 186 12.17 12.95 -5.44
C TYR A 186 13.62 12.56 -5.68
N GLU A 187 13.80 11.41 -6.30
CA GLU A 187 15.10 10.86 -6.66
C GLU A 187 15.80 11.79 -7.68
N THR A 188 17.12 11.88 -7.57
CA THR A 188 17.95 12.50 -8.61
C THR A 188 18.01 11.57 -9.84
N PRO A 189 18.33 12.09 -11.05
CA PRO A 189 18.57 11.23 -12.21
C PRO A 189 19.66 10.15 -11.99
N ALA A 190 20.62 10.40 -11.10
CA ALA A 190 21.66 9.42 -10.76
C ALA A 190 21.09 8.29 -9.88
N GLU A 191 20.24 8.61 -8.90
CA GLU A 191 19.54 7.63 -8.05
C GLU A 191 18.57 6.78 -8.88
N VAL A 192 17.85 7.36 -9.84
CA VAL A 192 16.99 6.62 -10.77
C VAL A 192 17.81 5.65 -11.63
N ARG A 193 18.97 6.09 -12.17
CA ARG A 193 19.86 5.17 -12.90
C ARG A 193 20.40 4.07 -12.00
N MET A 194 20.77 4.37 -10.75
CA MET A 194 21.20 3.37 -9.77
C MET A 194 20.08 2.35 -9.52
N ALA A 195 18.84 2.80 -9.29
CA ALA A 195 17.70 1.90 -9.11
C ALA A 195 17.52 0.95 -10.30
N GLY A 196 17.64 1.46 -11.54
CA GLY A 196 17.57 0.64 -12.75
C GLY A 196 18.71 -0.38 -12.85
N VAL A 197 19.96 0.00 -12.52
CA VAL A 197 21.12 -0.90 -12.50
C VAL A 197 20.93 -2.04 -11.47
N LEU A 198 20.28 -1.75 -10.33
CA LEU A 198 19.95 -2.74 -9.31
C LEU A 198 18.77 -3.64 -9.71
N GLY A 199 18.13 -3.41 -10.85
CA GLY A 199 17.00 -4.20 -11.33
C GLY A 199 15.64 -3.66 -10.95
N GLY A 200 15.54 -2.41 -10.49
CA GLY A 200 14.27 -1.72 -10.19
C GLY A 200 13.56 -1.25 -11.45
N ASP A 201 12.24 -1.33 -11.45
CA ASP A 201 11.33 -0.88 -12.51
C ASP A 201 10.49 0.33 -12.09
N LEU A 202 10.31 0.51 -10.78
CA LEU A 202 9.44 1.50 -10.16
C LEU A 202 10.17 2.12 -8.96
N VAL A 203 9.98 3.43 -8.72
CA VAL A 203 10.54 4.13 -7.55
C VAL A 203 9.45 4.83 -6.76
N GLY A 204 9.55 4.80 -5.43
CA GLY A 204 8.62 5.50 -4.56
C GLY A 204 9.06 5.44 -3.09
N MET A 205 8.17 5.87 -2.17
CA MET A 205 8.55 6.18 -0.79
C MET A 205 7.71 5.42 0.25
N SER A 206 7.13 4.25 -0.13
CA SER A 206 6.25 3.43 0.72
C SER A 206 6.38 1.94 0.40
N THR A 207 5.52 1.10 0.99
CA THR A 207 5.23 -0.29 0.56
C THR A 207 6.23 -1.35 1.02
N ALA A 208 7.55 -1.19 0.85
CA ALA A 208 8.50 -2.25 1.23
C ALA A 208 8.50 -2.51 2.75
N LEU A 209 8.53 -1.45 3.57
CA LEU A 209 8.46 -1.60 5.03
C LEU A 209 7.13 -2.24 5.47
N GLU A 210 6.01 -1.86 4.83
CA GLU A 210 4.68 -2.42 5.09
C GLU A 210 4.64 -3.90 4.69
N THR A 211 5.23 -4.26 3.55
CA THR A 211 5.34 -5.65 3.09
C THR A 211 6.13 -6.52 4.05
N ILE A 212 7.28 -6.03 4.55
CA ILE A 212 8.10 -6.76 5.54
C ILE A 212 7.29 -7.03 6.82
N ALA A 213 6.56 -6.02 7.33
CA ALA A 213 5.72 -6.19 8.51
C ALA A 213 4.53 -7.14 8.26
N ALA A 214 3.95 -7.09 7.07
CA ALA A 214 2.88 -8.00 6.66
C ALA A 214 3.36 -9.46 6.63
N ARG A 215 4.54 -9.71 6.05
CA ARG A 215 5.15 -11.04 6.01
C ARG A 215 5.54 -11.55 7.39
N GLU A 216 6.04 -10.66 8.26
CA GLU A 216 6.27 -10.98 9.67
C GLU A 216 5.00 -11.45 10.37
N ALA A 217 3.86 -10.82 10.08
CA ALA A 217 2.56 -11.15 10.64
C ALA A 217 1.85 -12.32 9.91
N GLY A 218 2.47 -12.92 8.89
CA GLY A 218 1.94 -14.07 8.15
C GLY A 218 0.88 -13.75 7.10
N LEU A 219 0.75 -12.48 6.68
CA LEU A 219 -0.17 -12.11 5.61
C LEU A 219 0.41 -12.45 4.23
N GLU A 220 -0.46 -12.84 3.29
CA GLU A 220 -0.15 -12.80 1.87
C GLU A 220 -0.31 -11.36 1.36
N VAL A 221 0.65 -10.87 0.58
CA VAL A 221 0.66 -9.48 0.10
C VAL A 221 0.48 -9.43 -1.41
N LEU A 222 -0.42 -8.57 -1.87
CA LEU A 222 -0.53 -8.11 -3.25
C LEU A 222 -0.11 -6.64 -3.30
N GLY A 223 0.98 -6.32 -3.98
CA GLY A 223 1.42 -4.95 -4.23
C GLY A 223 0.98 -4.48 -5.62
N ILE A 224 0.41 -3.28 -5.72
CA ILE A 224 0.04 -2.66 -6.99
C ILE A 224 0.48 -1.20 -6.99
N SER A 225 1.37 -0.84 -7.90
CA SER A 225 1.82 0.53 -8.13
C SER A 225 1.02 1.17 -9.26
N LEU A 226 0.63 2.42 -9.10
CA LEU A 226 0.17 3.26 -10.20
C LEU A 226 1.36 4.09 -10.69
N VAL A 227 1.79 3.91 -11.92
CA VAL A 227 2.74 4.82 -12.55
C VAL A 227 2.06 6.19 -12.70
N THR A 228 2.53 7.18 -11.96
CA THR A 228 1.97 8.54 -12.00
C THR A 228 2.77 9.46 -12.91
N ASN A 229 4.04 9.14 -13.11
CA ASN A 229 4.98 9.87 -13.94
C ASN A 229 6.14 8.93 -14.33
N LEU A 230 6.89 9.28 -15.35
CA LEU A 230 8.21 8.69 -15.54
C LEU A 230 9.19 9.29 -14.53
N ALA A 231 10.11 8.47 -14.02
CA ALA A 231 11.04 8.89 -12.99
C ALA A 231 12.02 9.98 -13.49
N ALA A 232 12.69 10.65 -12.55
CA ALA A 232 13.62 11.75 -12.85
C ALA A 232 14.72 11.33 -13.83
N GLY A 233 14.97 12.17 -14.84
CA GLY A 233 15.96 11.90 -15.90
C GLY A 233 15.46 10.95 -17.00
N ILE A 234 14.28 10.33 -16.85
CA ILE A 234 13.55 9.62 -17.90
C ILE A 234 12.41 10.54 -18.38
N SER A 235 11.70 11.20 -17.44
CA SER A 235 10.76 12.27 -17.79
C SER A 235 11.46 13.40 -18.51
N PRO A 236 10.90 13.90 -19.63
CA PRO A 236 11.44 15.08 -20.33
C PRO A 236 11.17 16.40 -19.58
N THR A 237 10.27 16.40 -18.60
CA THR A 237 9.85 17.57 -17.82
C THR A 237 10.18 17.41 -16.32
N PRO A 238 10.36 18.51 -15.58
CA PRO A 238 10.48 18.45 -14.13
C PRO A 238 9.25 17.78 -13.48
N LEU A 239 9.47 17.08 -12.38
CA LEU A 239 8.40 16.38 -11.65
C LEU A 239 7.66 17.35 -10.72
N HIS A 240 6.33 17.32 -10.76
CA HIS A 240 5.48 18.12 -9.88
C HIS A 240 4.43 17.24 -9.20
N HIS A 241 4.21 17.42 -7.89
CA HIS A 241 3.21 16.65 -7.15
C HIS A 241 1.78 16.80 -7.72
N ALA A 242 1.47 17.94 -8.34
CA ALA A 242 0.19 18.14 -9.01
C ALA A 242 -0.06 17.15 -10.16
N GLU A 243 0.98 16.79 -10.92
CA GLU A 243 0.88 15.80 -12.00
C GLU A 243 0.60 14.39 -11.46
N VAL A 244 1.18 14.04 -10.31
CA VAL A 244 0.91 12.79 -9.60
C VAL A 244 -0.57 12.68 -9.24
N LEU A 245 -1.15 13.76 -8.71
CA LEU A 245 -2.57 13.81 -8.34
C LEU A 245 -3.49 13.76 -9.57
N GLU A 246 -3.09 14.40 -10.67
CA GLU A 246 -3.86 14.41 -11.93
C GLU A 246 -3.84 13.03 -12.59
N ALA A 247 -2.68 12.41 -12.71
CA ALA A 247 -2.56 11.04 -13.21
C ALA A 247 -3.38 10.05 -12.37
N GLY A 248 -3.37 10.20 -11.04
CA GLY A 248 -4.23 9.44 -10.14
C GLY A 248 -5.71 9.61 -10.45
N ARG A 249 -6.18 10.86 -10.61
CA ARG A 249 -7.59 11.15 -10.96
C ARG A 249 -7.98 10.57 -12.31
N ALA A 250 -7.14 10.71 -13.31
CA ALA A 250 -7.39 10.18 -14.65
C ALA A 250 -7.46 8.64 -14.66
N ALA A 251 -6.71 7.96 -13.79
CA ALA A 251 -6.69 6.51 -13.69
C ALA A 251 -7.90 5.92 -12.93
N VAL A 252 -8.66 6.71 -12.15
CA VAL A 252 -9.76 6.24 -11.28
C VAL A 252 -10.69 5.25 -11.97
N PRO A 253 -11.21 5.45 -13.21
CA PRO A 253 -12.12 4.50 -13.82
C PRO A 253 -11.49 3.11 -14.07
N LYS A 254 -10.19 3.06 -14.39
CA LYS A 254 -9.46 1.80 -14.57
C LYS A 254 -9.22 1.12 -13.21
N LEU A 255 -8.79 1.90 -12.22
CA LEU A 255 -8.50 1.40 -10.88
C LEU A 255 -9.77 0.89 -10.15
N ARG A 256 -10.93 1.54 -10.36
CA ARG A 256 -12.23 1.06 -9.87
C ARG A 256 -12.55 -0.33 -10.37
N ARG A 257 -12.46 -0.57 -11.68
CA ARG A 257 -12.70 -1.90 -12.26
C ARG A 257 -11.74 -2.94 -11.69
N LEU A 258 -10.46 -2.58 -11.54
CA LEU A 258 -9.47 -3.47 -10.96
C LEU A 258 -9.78 -3.82 -9.50
N LEU A 259 -10.06 -2.82 -8.65
CA LEU A 259 -10.36 -3.05 -7.22
C LEU A 259 -11.67 -3.80 -7.03
N ALA A 260 -12.74 -3.48 -7.79
CA ALA A 260 -14.00 -4.21 -7.75
C ALA A 260 -13.81 -5.68 -8.16
N GLY A 261 -13.04 -5.93 -9.23
CA GLY A 261 -12.70 -7.29 -9.65
C GLY A 261 -11.88 -8.04 -8.61
N LEU A 262 -10.90 -7.40 -7.97
CA LEU A 262 -10.12 -7.99 -6.88
C LEU A 262 -11.04 -8.35 -5.69
N GLY A 263 -11.98 -7.48 -5.30
CA GLY A 263 -12.94 -7.77 -4.25
C GLY A 263 -13.86 -8.97 -4.53
N ALA A 264 -13.98 -9.35 -5.80
CA ALA A 264 -14.78 -10.50 -6.25
C ALA A 264 -13.96 -11.81 -6.32
N VAL A 265 -12.62 -11.76 -6.36
CA VAL A 265 -11.77 -12.96 -6.50
C VAL A 265 -10.91 -13.24 -5.27
N LEU A 266 -10.64 -12.23 -4.42
CA LEU A 266 -9.93 -12.38 -3.15
C LEU A 266 -10.88 -12.87 -2.06
#